data_859fb29408fb59ea54cca4362d1d6a39
#
_entry.id   859fb29408fb59ea54cca4362d1d6a39
#
_cell.length_a   1.000
_cell.length_b   1.000
_cell.length_c   1.000
_cell.angle_alpha   90.00
_cell.angle_beta   90.00
_cell.angle_gamma   90.00
#
_symmetry.space_group_name_H-M   'P 1'
#
loop_
_entity.id
_entity.type
_entity.pdbx_description
1 polymer ?
#
loop_
_entity_poly.entity_id
_entity_poly.type
_entity_poly.pdbx_seq_one_letter_code
_entity_poly.pdbx_strand_id
1 'polypeptide(L)'
;MIDMRIKAMFFDRPRVQKAVSHANRRALSRAGAFVRTRARTSMRKRRGTSRPGQPPYAHEGSLRRMILFGYEPSRETVVVGPVGFRSSDAPNVLEFGGRTTVVRRRRSSRRGQRVIKTRVRIAARPYMVPALDKERPNLPALWRNSVRGS
;
A
#
# COMPACT_ATOMS: atom_id res chain seq x y z
N MET A 1 36.84 49.53 -4.65
CA MET A 1 36.41 48.30 -5.34
C MET A 1 36.82 47.13 -4.46
N ILE A 2 35.85 46.38 -3.92
CA ILE A 2 36.12 45.21 -3.05
C ILE A 2 36.19 44.00 -3.95
N ASP A 3 37.39 43.40 -4.06
CA ASP A 3 37.60 42.16 -4.82
C ASP A 3 37.32 40.97 -3.89
N MET A 4 36.14 40.34 -4.02
CA MET A 4 35.75 39.16 -3.27
C MET A 4 36.13 37.91 -4.06
N ARG A 5 37.21 37.22 -3.65
CA ARG A 5 37.59 35.91 -4.21
C ARG A 5 37.12 34.79 -3.28
N ILE A 6 36.30 33.89 -3.80
CA ILE A 6 35.95 32.64 -3.11
C ILE A 6 37.17 31.72 -3.19
N LYS A 7 37.95 31.61 -2.10
CA LYS A 7 39.20 30.81 -2.04
C LYS A 7 38.91 29.29 -1.94
N ALA A 8 37.81 28.85 -1.36
CA ALA A 8 37.42 27.44 -1.30
C ALA A 8 35.93 27.30 -1.08
N MET A 9 35.28 26.42 -1.82
CA MET A 9 33.94 25.96 -1.55
C MET A 9 34.05 24.56 -0.98
N PHE A 10 33.79 24.40 0.32
CA PHE A 10 33.71 23.10 0.97
C PHE A 10 32.28 22.59 0.89
N PHE A 11 32.08 21.46 0.18
CA PHE A 11 30.81 20.81 0.10
C PHE A 11 30.94 19.39 0.67
N ASP A 12 30.38 19.16 1.87
CA ASP A 12 30.36 17.84 2.51
C ASP A 12 29.30 16.96 1.84
N ARG A 13 29.66 16.40 0.69
CA ARG A 13 28.79 15.53 -0.10
C ARG A 13 28.23 14.35 0.68
N PRO A 14 29.00 13.59 1.46
CA PRO A 14 28.49 12.48 2.26
C PRO A 14 27.45 12.90 3.29
N ARG A 15 27.65 14.00 3.97
CA ARG A 15 26.71 14.55 4.95
C ARG A 15 25.40 14.96 4.30
N VAL A 16 25.45 15.64 3.16
CA VAL A 16 24.26 16.05 2.41
C VAL A 16 23.49 14.83 1.90
N GLN A 17 24.18 13.85 1.31
CA GLN A 17 23.54 12.60 0.86
C GLN A 17 22.83 11.90 2.01
N LYS A 18 23.47 11.76 3.16
CA LYS A 18 22.86 11.14 4.36
C LYS A 18 21.61 11.90 4.83
N ALA A 19 21.66 13.23 4.84
CA ALA A 19 20.54 14.07 5.24
C ALA A 19 19.35 13.92 4.25
N VAL A 20 19.63 13.90 2.96
CA VAL A 20 18.62 13.71 1.90
C VAL A 20 17.98 12.32 1.98
N SER A 21 18.79 11.25 2.10
CA SER A 21 18.24 9.88 2.25
C SER A 21 17.39 9.74 3.51
N HIS A 22 17.79 10.37 4.60
CA HIS A 22 17.01 10.36 5.85
C HIS A 22 15.67 11.10 5.70
N ALA A 23 15.69 12.26 5.01
CA ALA A 23 14.49 13.04 4.70
C ALA A 23 13.55 12.23 3.79
N ASN A 24 14.11 11.62 2.74
CA ASN A 24 13.38 10.79 1.78
C ASN A 24 12.70 9.59 2.47
N ARG A 25 13.44 8.85 3.31
CA ARG A 25 12.88 7.76 4.10
C ARG A 25 11.69 8.20 4.97
N ARG A 26 11.79 9.35 5.64
CA ARG A 26 10.69 9.89 6.47
C ARG A 26 9.47 10.26 5.62
N ALA A 27 9.68 10.96 4.50
CA ALA A 27 8.60 11.36 3.60
C ALA A 27 7.89 10.14 2.99
N LEU A 28 8.65 9.19 2.45
CA LEU A 28 8.12 7.95 1.87
C LEU A 28 7.38 7.08 2.90
N SER A 29 7.90 6.97 4.13
CA SER A 29 7.19 6.22 5.19
C SER A 29 5.85 6.86 5.54
N ARG A 30 5.78 8.21 5.59
CA ARG A 30 4.51 8.93 5.77
C ARG A 30 3.56 8.73 4.60
N ALA A 31 4.08 8.80 3.36
CA ALA A 31 3.31 8.52 2.15
C ALA A 31 2.68 7.13 2.19
N GLY A 32 3.47 6.11 2.51
CA GLY A 32 3.00 4.73 2.68
C GLY A 32 1.92 4.60 3.75
N ALA A 33 2.09 5.28 4.89
CA ALA A 33 1.09 5.28 5.96
C ALA A 33 -0.23 5.92 5.53
N PHE A 34 -0.20 7.02 4.76
CA PHE A 34 -1.41 7.68 4.26
C PHE A 34 -2.15 6.80 3.25
N VAL A 35 -1.46 6.27 2.24
CA VAL A 35 -2.05 5.34 1.26
C VAL A 35 -2.64 4.12 1.94
N ARG A 36 -1.90 3.49 2.88
CA ARG A 36 -2.39 2.36 3.68
C ARG A 36 -3.67 2.73 4.44
N THR A 37 -3.67 3.86 5.13
CA THR A 37 -4.83 4.32 5.91
C THR A 37 -6.03 4.55 5.01
N ARG A 38 -5.83 5.21 3.87
CA ARG A 38 -6.87 5.45 2.87
C ARG A 38 -7.46 4.15 2.32
N ALA A 39 -6.62 3.20 1.94
CA ALA A 39 -7.05 1.89 1.46
C ALA A 39 -7.85 1.13 2.54
N ARG A 40 -7.40 1.15 3.79
CA ARG A 40 -8.09 0.49 4.91
C ARG A 40 -9.43 1.14 5.25
N THR A 41 -9.53 2.45 5.20
CA THR A 41 -10.77 3.19 5.51
C THR A 41 -11.79 3.11 4.39
N SER A 42 -11.36 2.92 3.13
CA SER A 42 -12.28 2.72 2.00
C SER A 42 -13.09 1.42 2.13
N MET A 43 -12.52 0.39 2.77
CA MET A 43 -13.19 -0.89 3.02
C MET A 43 -14.06 -0.82 4.27
N ARG A 44 -15.35 -0.60 4.07
CA ARG A 44 -16.34 -0.52 5.17
C ARG A 44 -16.74 -1.91 5.63
N LYS A 45 -17.00 -2.07 6.93
CA LYS A 45 -17.57 -3.30 7.49
C LYS A 45 -19.07 -3.32 7.19
N ARG A 46 -19.50 -4.18 6.27
CA ARG A 46 -20.92 -4.34 5.89
C ARG A 46 -21.19 -5.80 5.53
N ARG A 47 -22.42 -6.23 5.68
CA ARG A 47 -22.91 -7.52 5.15
C ARG A 47 -23.11 -7.42 3.62
N GLY A 48 -23.00 -8.53 2.92
CA GLY A 48 -23.21 -8.61 1.47
C GLY A 48 -21.96 -8.26 0.66
N THR A 49 -22.14 -8.08 -0.62
CA THR A 49 -21.06 -7.82 -1.59
C THR A 49 -21.15 -6.39 -2.09
N SER A 50 -20.03 -5.67 -2.16
CA SER A 50 -19.98 -4.32 -2.74
C SER A 50 -20.30 -4.34 -4.23
N ARG A 51 -20.74 -3.22 -4.77
CA ARG A 51 -20.96 -3.07 -6.20
C ARG A 51 -19.62 -3.14 -6.96
N PRO A 52 -19.60 -3.63 -8.22
CA PRO A 52 -18.42 -3.53 -9.08
C PRO A 52 -17.90 -2.08 -9.15
N GLY A 53 -16.58 -1.92 -9.18
CA GLY A 53 -15.94 -0.60 -9.18
C GLY A 53 -15.85 0.09 -7.80
N GLN A 54 -16.49 -0.44 -6.77
CA GLN A 54 -16.37 0.08 -5.40
C GLN A 54 -15.47 -0.82 -4.55
N PRO A 55 -14.77 -0.28 -3.54
CA PRO A 55 -13.94 -1.06 -2.63
C PRO A 55 -14.71 -2.22 -2.00
N PRO A 56 -14.05 -3.37 -1.75
CA PRO A 56 -14.70 -4.54 -1.17
C PRO A 56 -15.17 -4.26 0.27
N TYR A 57 -16.24 -4.91 0.69
CA TYR A 57 -16.65 -4.88 2.09
C TYR A 57 -15.78 -5.81 2.93
N ALA A 58 -15.38 -5.35 4.10
CA ALA A 58 -14.59 -6.11 5.05
C ALA A 58 -15.50 -6.92 5.97
N HIS A 59 -15.81 -8.17 5.60
CA HIS A 59 -16.63 -9.07 6.45
C HIS A 59 -15.89 -9.46 7.72
N GLU A 60 -14.79 -10.19 7.59
CA GLU A 60 -13.93 -10.63 8.68
C GLU A 60 -12.80 -9.64 8.97
N GLY A 61 -12.57 -8.70 8.06
CA GLY A 61 -11.55 -7.68 8.18
C GLY A 61 -10.11 -8.17 7.96
N SER A 62 -9.91 -9.42 7.54
CA SER A 62 -8.58 -9.98 7.29
C SER A 62 -7.82 -9.19 6.22
N LEU A 63 -8.38 -8.98 5.04
CA LEU A 63 -7.78 -8.17 3.98
C LEU A 63 -7.45 -6.75 4.48
N ARG A 64 -8.40 -6.10 5.15
CA ARG A 64 -8.22 -4.75 5.69
C ARG A 64 -7.06 -4.67 6.69
N ARG A 65 -6.93 -5.65 7.60
CA ARG A 65 -5.85 -5.70 8.59
C ARG A 65 -4.49 -5.97 7.95
N MET A 66 -4.45 -6.78 6.91
CA MET A 66 -3.24 -7.22 6.24
C MET A 66 -2.69 -6.24 5.21
N ILE A 67 -3.32 -5.10 4.96
CA ILE A 67 -2.69 -4.03 4.18
C ILE A 67 -1.60 -3.41 5.04
N LEU A 68 -0.36 -3.61 4.63
CA LEU A 68 0.82 -3.08 5.30
C LEU A 68 1.60 -2.17 4.33
N PHE A 69 2.60 -1.49 4.84
CA PHE A 69 3.58 -0.78 4.03
C PHE A 69 4.99 -1.07 4.56
N GLY A 70 5.96 -1.04 3.69
CA GLY A 70 7.37 -1.21 4.01
C GLY A 70 8.22 -0.27 3.17
N TYR A 71 9.26 0.29 3.78
CA TYR A 71 10.28 1.06 3.08
C TYR A 71 11.40 0.11 2.63
N GLU A 72 11.77 0.20 1.35
CA GLU A 72 12.88 -0.55 0.75
C GLU A 72 14.09 0.37 0.60
N PRO A 73 15.13 0.21 1.43
CA PRO A 73 16.28 1.11 1.41
C PRO A 73 17.11 1.06 0.13
N SER A 74 17.21 -0.13 -0.50
CA SER A 74 18.02 -0.34 -1.69
C SER A 74 17.54 0.43 -2.92
N ARG A 75 16.22 0.67 -3.00
CA ARG A 75 15.56 1.39 -4.10
C ARG A 75 15.02 2.74 -3.68
N GLU A 76 15.15 3.10 -2.41
CA GLU A 76 14.53 4.28 -1.82
C GLU A 76 13.03 4.41 -2.17
N THR A 77 12.31 3.29 -2.07
CA THR A 77 10.88 3.22 -2.40
C THR A 77 10.05 2.78 -1.21
N VAL A 78 8.75 3.04 -1.26
CA VAL A 78 7.78 2.48 -0.33
C VAL A 78 6.82 1.56 -1.06
N VAL A 79 6.65 0.36 -0.56
CA VAL A 79 5.69 -0.61 -1.07
C VAL A 79 4.50 -0.68 -0.12
N VAL A 80 3.30 -0.58 -0.66
CA VAL A 80 2.05 -0.66 0.11
C VAL A 80 1.18 -1.75 -0.50
N GLY A 81 0.70 -2.69 0.29
CA GLY A 81 -0.15 -3.75 -0.23
C GLY A 81 -0.59 -4.78 0.81
N PRO A 82 -1.46 -5.71 0.39
CA PRO A 82 -1.88 -6.83 1.22
C PRO A 82 -0.76 -7.86 1.36
N VAL A 83 -0.51 -8.29 2.59
CA VAL A 83 0.50 -9.28 2.96
C VAL A 83 -0.18 -10.53 3.51
N GLY A 84 0.49 -11.70 3.41
CA GLY A 84 -0.03 -12.95 3.97
C GLY A 84 -0.96 -13.76 3.07
N PHE A 85 -1.12 -13.37 1.82
CA PHE A 85 -1.97 -14.07 0.82
C PHE A 85 -1.16 -14.91 -0.18
N ARG A 86 -0.06 -15.53 0.26
CA ARG A 86 0.87 -16.27 -0.62
C ARG A 86 0.21 -17.36 -1.48
N SER A 87 -0.83 -18.00 -0.98
CA SER A 87 -1.54 -19.08 -1.68
C SER A 87 -2.86 -18.64 -2.32
N SER A 88 -3.14 -17.34 -2.37
CA SER A 88 -4.42 -16.81 -2.83
C SER A 88 -4.25 -15.56 -3.67
N ASP A 89 -4.76 -15.59 -4.90
CA ASP A 89 -4.84 -14.41 -5.79
C ASP A 89 -5.99 -13.45 -5.40
N ALA A 90 -6.66 -13.71 -4.28
CA ALA A 90 -7.83 -12.94 -3.87
C ALA A 90 -7.63 -11.41 -3.84
N PRO A 91 -6.51 -10.87 -3.31
CA PRO A 91 -6.27 -9.42 -3.35
C PRO A 91 -6.18 -8.86 -4.77
N ASN A 92 -5.47 -9.55 -5.67
CA ASN A 92 -5.31 -9.14 -7.07
C ASN A 92 -6.63 -9.22 -7.82
N VAL A 93 -7.37 -10.32 -7.63
CA VAL A 93 -8.67 -10.51 -8.28
C VAL A 93 -9.71 -9.51 -7.75
N LEU A 94 -9.61 -9.09 -6.50
CA LEU A 94 -10.45 -8.00 -5.99
C LEU A 94 -10.07 -6.66 -6.61
N GLU A 95 -8.80 -6.36 -6.73
CA GLU A 95 -8.33 -5.08 -7.30
C GLU A 95 -8.67 -4.97 -8.78
N PHE A 96 -8.31 -5.97 -9.57
CA PHE A 96 -8.37 -5.90 -11.04
C PHE A 96 -9.53 -6.69 -11.65
N GLY A 97 -10.23 -7.48 -10.86
CA GLY A 97 -11.19 -8.47 -11.36
C GLY A 97 -10.50 -9.71 -11.92
N GLY A 98 -11.27 -10.70 -12.30
CA GLY A 98 -10.72 -11.89 -12.93
C GLY A 98 -11.43 -13.18 -12.52
N ARG A 99 -10.78 -14.30 -12.86
CA ARG A 99 -11.24 -15.65 -12.49
C ARG A 99 -10.38 -16.19 -11.35
N THR A 100 -11.02 -16.75 -10.35
CA THR A 100 -10.32 -17.41 -9.24
C THR A 100 -11.07 -18.65 -8.78
N THR A 101 -10.39 -19.50 -8.01
CA THR A 101 -10.99 -20.69 -7.42
C THR A 101 -11.31 -20.44 -5.95
N VAL A 102 -12.57 -20.46 -5.61
CA VAL A 102 -13.02 -20.35 -4.21
C VAL A 102 -13.11 -21.75 -3.62
N VAL A 103 -12.44 -21.94 -2.50
CA VAL A 103 -12.45 -23.18 -1.73
C VAL A 103 -13.42 -23.04 -0.57
N ARG A 104 -14.50 -23.78 -0.59
CA ARG A 104 -15.49 -23.83 0.49
C ARG A 104 -15.39 -25.16 1.23
N ARG A 105 -15.25 -25.10 2.54
CA ARG A 105 -15.33 -26.26 3.42
C ARG A 105 -16.76 -26.40 3.91
N ARG A 106 -17.45 -27.46 3.53
CA ARG A 106 -18.80 -27.77 3.99
C ARG A 106 -18.73 -28.92 4.99
N ARG A 107 -19.24 -28.71 6.19
CA ARG A 107 -19.42 -29.78 7.17
C ARG A 107 -20.53 -30.69 6.68
N SER A 108 -20.27 -32.00 6.56
CA SER A 108 -21.28 -33.03 6.35
C SER A 108 -21.39 -33.81 7.65
N SER A 109 -22.62 -33.96 8.15
CA SER A 109 -22.92 -34.66 9.40
C SER A 109 -22.55 -36.16 9.38
N ARG A 110 -22.38 -36.76 8.21
CA ARG A 110 -22.13 -38.21 8.07
C ARG A 110 -20.76 -38.60 7.51
N ARG A 111 -19.99 -37.71 6.90
CA ARG A 111 -18.72 -38.03 6.20
C ARG A 111 -17.58 -37.03 6.41
N GLY A 112 -17.57 -36.23 7.48
CA GLY A 112 -16.50 -35.30 7.71
C GLY A 112 -16.56 -34.02 6.84
N GLN A 113 -15.45 -33.32 6.70
CA GLN A 113 -15.37 -32.07 5.91
C GLN A 113 -15.23 -32.37 4.41
N ARG A 114 -16.17 -31.88 3.61
CA ARG A 114 -16.05 -31.89 2.15
C ARG A 114 -15.52 -30.53 1.67
N VAL A 115 -14.45 -30.59 0.89
CA VAL A 115 -13.86 -29.42 0.24
C VAL A 115 -14.44 -29.27 -1.16
N ILE A 116 -15.13 -28.16 -1.42
CA ILE A 116 -15.69 -27.83 -2.72
C ILE A 116 -14.85 -26.71 -3.33
N LYS A 117 -14.25 -26.96 -4.49
CA LYS A 117 -13.52 -25.96 -5.28
C LYS A 117 -14.44 -25.49 -6.41
N THR A 118 -14.75 -24.21 -6.45
CA THR A 118 -15.60 -23.61 -7.49
C THR A 118 -14.85 -22.50 -8.19
N ARG A 119 -14.77 -22.53 -9.52
CA ARG A 119 -14.26 -21.42 -10.32
C ARG A 119 -15.32 -20.34 -10.40
N VAL A 120 -14.97 -19.13 -10.03
CA VAL A 120 -15.85 -17.95 -10.05
C VAL A 120 -15.19 -16.79 -10.76
N ARG A 121 -15.99 -15.99 -11.46
CA ARG A 121 -15.55 -14.70 -11.99
C ARG A 121 -15.93 -13.61 -11.00
N ILE A 122 -14.96 -12.80 -10.61
CA ILE A 122 -15.15 -11.69 -9.68
C ILE A 122 -14.96 -10.39 -10.46
N ALA A 123 -15.93 -9.49 -10.36
CA ALA A 123 -15.79 -8.15 -10.91
C ALA A 123 -14.81 -7.33 -10.08
N ALA A 124 -14.07 -6.42 -10.73
CA ALA A 124 -13.11 -5.55 -10.06
C ALA A 124 -13.78 -4.71 -8.96
N ARG A 125 -13.08 -4.63 -7.83
CA ARG A 125 -13.44 -3.83 -6.65
C ARG A 125 -12.19 -3.16 -6.12
N PRO A 126 -11.68 -2.14 -6.86
CA PRO A 126 -10.39 -1.54 -6.58
C PRO A 126 -10.39 -0.81 -5.23
N TYR A 127 -9.32 -0.98 -4.46
CA TYR A 127 -9.13 -0.37 -3.15
C TYR A 127 -7.74 0.25 -2.97
N MET A 128 -6.71 -0.27 -3.68
CA MET A 128 -5.35 0.25 -3.60
C MET A 128 -5.13 1.40 -4.59
N VAL A 129 -5.50 1.21 -5.86
CA VAL A 129 -5.33 2.25 -6.89
C VAL A 129 -6.11 3.51 -6.54
N PRO A 130 -7.41 3.48 -6.19
CA PRO A 130 -8.13 4.67 -5.78
C PRO A 130 -7.60 5.33 -4.50
N ALA A 131 -7.00 4.54 -3.60
CA ALA A 131 -6.39 5.08 -2.40
C ALA A 131 -5.12 5.88 -2.74
N LEU A 132 -4.28 5.37 -3.63
CA LEU A 132 -3.09 6.06 -4.12
C LEU A 132 -3.48 7.35 -4.87
N ASP A 133 -4.44 7.27 -5.79
CA ASP A 133 -4.86 8.43 -6.60
C ASP A 133 -5.39 9.58 -5.73
N LYS A 134 -6.13 9.26 -4.66
CA LYS A 134 -6.61 10.27 -3.72
C LYS A 134 -5.50 10.92 -2.90
N GLU A 135 -4.43 10.19 -2.58
CA GLU A 135 -3.31 10.74 -1.80
C GLU A 135 -2.23 11.38 -2.69
N ARG A 136 -2.16 11.02 -3.98
CA ARG A 136 -1.14 11.53 -4.92
C ARG A 136 -0.95 13.05 -4.89
N PRO A 137 -2.00 13.90 -4.89
CA PRO A 137 -1.81 15.35 -4.85
C PRO A 137 -1.19 15.86 -3.55
N ASN A 138 -1.32 15.10 -2.45
CA ASN A 138 -0.80 15.47 -1.13
C ASN A 138 0.66 15.02 -0.91
N LEU A 139 1.13 14.05 -1.71
CA LEU A 139 2.46 13.46 -1.52
C LEU A 139 3.61 14.47 -1.65
N PRO A 140 3.65 15.38 -2.65
CA PRO A 140 4.77 16.33 -2.79
C PRO A 140 4.97 17.21 -1.57
N ALA A 141 3.90 17.55 -0.84
CA ALA A 141 3.99 18.36 0.38
C ALA A 141 4.80 17.69 1.50
N LEU A 142 4.95 16.37 1.48
CA LEU A 142 5.72 15.61 2.48
C LEU A 142 7.22 15.86 2.39
N TRP A 143 7.71 16.28 1.23
CA TRP A 143 9.12 16.65 1.02
C TRP A 143 9.41 18.12 1.31
N ARG A 144 8.38 18.95 1.38
CA ARG A 144 8.57 20.38 1.68
C ARG A 144 9.24 20.53 3.04
N ASN A 145 10.37 21.24 3.08
CA ASN A 145 11.17 21.47 4.30
C ASN A 145 11.61 20.17 5.03
N SER A 146 11.76 19.06 4.28
CA SER A 146 12.12 17.76 4.87
C SER A 146 13.61 17.64 5.16
N VAL A 147 14.46 18.30 4.41
CA VAL A 147 15.92 18.39 4.65
C VAL A 147 16.16 19.52 5.63
N ARG A 148 16.42 19.17 6.88
CA ARG A 148 16.85 20.12 7.91
C ARG A 148 18.36 19.97 8.10
N GLY A 149 19.11 21.05 7.99
CA GLY A 149 20.49 21.08 8.44
C GLY A 149 20.53 20.78 9.94
N SER A 150 21.30 19.80 10.35
CA SER A 150 21.66 19.53 11.75
C SER A 150 22.95 20.25 12.05
#